data_a65d91ab11eef64f12999ad7466768e9
#
_entry.id   a65d91ab11eef64f12999ad7466768e9
#
_cell.length_a   1.000
_cell.length_b   1.000
_cell.length_c   1.000
_cell.angle_alpha   90.00
_cell.angle_beta   90.00
_cell.angle_gamma   90.00
#
_symmetry.space_group_name_H-M   'P 1'
#
loop_
_entity.id
_entity.type
_entity.pdbx_description
1 polymer ?
#
loop_
_entity_poly.entity_id
_entity_poly.type
_entity_poly.pdbx_seq_one_letter_code
_entity_poly.pdbx_strand_id
1 'polypeptide(L)'
;ETRKMSGVGYTSTYYGFIGGVDHLFADKNLLTGVAVSYQKGNAKSRGPITNTKNEFETFGAELYGYWSPGPFLNVAGDIGYYRNNADVTQHLGGAGGFAKASADTSTNMITAAIRAESTIKTRLVNIVPHAGVRYILTNTDRYYSKLDGQKAFKNDPHTTSTIQFPLGVGFRADLITKGGWKLRPHLNTSV
;
A
#
# COMPACT_ATOMS: atom_id res chain seq x y z
N GLU A 1 12.43 8.46 -4.53
CA GLU A 1 13.26 8.53 -3.30
C GLU A 1 14.51 7.68 -3.50
N THR A 2 15.69 8.28 -3.36
CA THR A 2 16.96 7.56 -3.51
C THR A 2 17.54 7.31 -2.13
N ARG A 3 17.49 6.06 -1.67
CA ARG A 3 18.18 5.65 -0.43
C ARG A 3 19.53 5.02 -0.77
N LYS A 4 20.60 5.60 -0.31
CA LYS A 4 21.93 4.98 -0.30
C LYS A 4 22.14 4.26 1.03
N MET A 5 22.10 2.95 1.03
CA MET A 5 22.58 2.13 2.13
C MET A 5 23.77 1.29 1.65
N SER A 6 24.90 1.41 2.30
CA SER A 6 26.08 0.52 2.16
C SER A 6 26.53 0.25 0.71
N GLY A 7 26.64 1.27 -0.14
CA GLY A 7 27.12 1.10 -1.52
C GLY A 7 26.12 0.53 -2.53
N VAL A 8 24.87 0.22 -2.11
CA VAL A 8 23.78 -0.23 -2.95
C VAL A 8 22.82 0.93 -3.20
N GLY A 9 22.67 1.31 -4.46
CA GLY A 9 21.67 2.30 -4.89
C GLY A 9 20.36 1.63 -5.25
N TYR A 10 19.24 2.24 -4.84
CA TYR A 10 17.89 1.81 -5.22
C TYR A 10 17.13 2.97 -5.84
N THR A 11 16.47 2.73 -6.96
CA THR A 11 15.61 3.71 -7.63
C THR A 11 14.29 3.03 -7.98
N SER A 12 13.19 3.68 -7.64
CA SER A 12 11.85 3.21 -7.97
C SER A 12 11.07 4.33 -8.66
N THR A 13 10.35 3.98 -9.72
CA THR A 13 9.42 4.86 -10.41
C THR A 13 8.11 4.10 -10.60
N TYR A 14 7.00 4.72 -10.22
CA TYR A 14 5.69 4.15 -10.41
C TYR A 14 4.67 5.24 -10.74
N TYR A 15 3.62 4.84 -11.44
CA TYR A 15 2.45 5.66 -11.73
C TYR A 15 1.20 4.80 -11.63
N GLY A 16 0.07 5.44 -11.43
CA GLY A 16 -1.20 4.74 -11.32
C GLY A 16 -2.36 5.71 -11.18
N PHE A 17 -3.53 5.15 -11.12
CA PHE A 17 -4.76 5.88 -10.83
C PHE A 17 -5.63 5.07 -9.87
N ILE A 18 -6.49 5.78 -9.15
CA ILE A 18 -7.60 5.24 -8.39
C ILE A 18 -8.85 6.02 -8.76
N GLY A 19 -9.95 5.34 -8.92
CA GLY A 19 -11.24 5.95 -9.20
C GLY A 19 -12.34 5.15 -8.51
N GLY A 20 -13.36 5.83 -8.05
CA GLY A 20 -14.45 5.18 -7.32
C GLY A 20 -15.71 6.01 -7.34
N VAL A 21 -16.77 5.43 -6.79
CA VAL A 21 -18.04 6.09 -6.53
C VAL A 21 -18.47 5.76 -5.12
N ASP A 22 -19.06 6.74 -4.44
CA ASP A 22 -19.63 6.55 -3.12
C ASP A 22 -21.01 7.18 -2.99
N HIS A 23 -21.71 6.77 -1.97
CA HIS A 23 -23.02 7.28 -1.61
C HIS A 23 -23.10 7.58 -0.12
N LEU A 24 -23.57 8.78 0.21
CA LEU A 24 -23.79 9.21 1.58
C LEU A 24 -25.27 8.99 1.96
N PHE A 25 -25.53 8.10 2.89
CA PHE A 25 -26.80 7.93 3.58
C PHE A 25 -26.87 8.91 4.73
N ALA A 26 -27.35 10.14 4.46
CA ALA A 26 -27.28 11.25 5.40
C ALA A 26 -28.09 11.01 6.70
N ASP A 27 -29.22 10.30 6.62
CA ASP A 27 -30.05 9.89 7.76
C ASP A 27 -29.33 8.93 8.73
N LYS A 28 -28.35 8.19 8.24
CA LYS A 28 -27.57 7.22 9.01
C LYS A 28 -26.13 7.66 9.28
N ASN A 29 -25.74 8.82 8.80
CA ASN A 29 -24.34 9.28 8.82
C ASN A 29 -23.36 8.21 8.32
N LEU A 30 -23.76 7.50 7.28
CA LEU A 30 -23.03 6.39 6.68
C LEU A 30 -22.67 6.73 5.24
N LEU A 31 -21.38 6.67 4.90
CA LEU A 31 -20.88 6.73 3.55
C LEU A 31 -20.38 5.33 3.18
N THR A 32 -20.78 4.84 2.00
CA THR A 32 -20.24 3.59 1.45
C THR A 32 -19.84 3.80 0.01
N GLY A 33 -18.81 3.10 -0.43
CA GLY A 33 -18.33 3.25 -1.79
C GLY A 33 -17.53 2.06 -2.28
N VAL A 34 -17.30 2.07 -3.59
CA VAL A 34 -16.42 1.12 -4.28
C VAL A 34 -15.35 1.88 -5.03
N ALA A 35 -14.15 1.36 -5.05
CA ALA A 35 -13.03 1.93 -5.79
C ALA A 35 -12.31 0.85 -6.58
N VAL A 36 -11.71 1.26 -7.70
CA VAL A 36 -10.78 0.45 -8.49
C VAL A 36 -9.48 1.20 -8.63
N SER A 37 -8.39 0.47 -8.66
CA SER A 37 -7.05 1.04 -8.77
C SER A 37 -6.22 0.26 -9.78
N TYR A 38 -5.31 0.97 -10.41
CA TYR A 38 -4.27 0.40 -11.25
C TYR A 38 -2.96 1.10 -10.94
N GLN A 39 -1.90 0.33 -10.79
CA GLN A 39 -0.56 0.83 -10.57
C GLN A 39 0.43 0.03 -11.40
N LYS A 40 1.37 0.73 -12.04
CA LYS A 40 2.50 0.14 -12.76
C LYS A 40 3.78 0.84 -12.35
N GLY A 41 4.84 0.06 -12.21
CA GLY A 41 6.12 0.64 -11.85
C GLY A 41 7.30 -0.26 -12.13
N ASN A 42 8.46 0.30 -11.92
CA ASN A 42 9.72 -0.43 -11.96
C ASN A 42 10.60 -0.01 -10.78
N ALA A 43 11.33 -0.97 -10.26
CA ALA A 43 12.32 -0.77 -9.24
C ALA A 43 13.65 -1.34 -9.72
N LYS A 44 14.73 -0.60 -9.52
CA LYS A 44 16.08 -1.01 -9.90
C LYS A 44 17.01 -0.84 -8.72
N SER A 45 17.76 -1.88 -8.40
CA SER A 45 18.86 -1.79 -7.47
C SER A 45 20.17 -2.04 -8.18
N ARG A 46 21.22 -1.34 -7.77
CA ARG A 46 22.58 -1.51 -8.28
C ARG A 46 23.51 -1.79 -7.13
N GLY A 47 24.14 -2.92 -7.17
CA GLY A 47 25.22 -3.31 -6.25
C GLY A 47 26.51 -3.58 -7.01
N PRO A 48 27.64 -3.76 -6.31
CA PRO A 48 28.93 -4.04 -6.94
C PRO A 48 28.96 -5.35 -7.72
N ILE A 49 28.11 -6.31 -7.37
CA ILE A 49 28.10 -7.68 -7.97
C ILE A 49 26.74 -8.00 -8.59
N THR A 50 25.66 -7.32 -8.17
CA THR A 50 24.31 -7.65 -8.60
C THR A 50 23.53 -6.42 -9.01
N ASN A 51 22.82 -6.50 -10.16
CA ASN A 51 21.84 -5.52 -10.58
C ASN A 51 20.48 -6.23 -10.64
N THR A 52 19.51 -5.70 -9.91
CA THR A 52 18.13 -6.24 -9.92
C THR A 52 17.19 -5.24 -10.53
N LYS A 53 16.34 -5.70 -11.45
CA LYS A 53 15.23 -4.96 -12.02
C LYS A 53 13.94 -5.70 -11.65
N ASN A 54 12.97 -4.98 -11.14
CA ASN A 54 11.62 -5.47 -10.85
C ASN A 54 10.63 -4.57 -11.59
N GLU A 55 9.83 -5.14 -12.49
CA GLU A 55 8.71 -4.46 -13.15
C GLU A 55 7.43 -5.06 -12.59
N PHE A 56 6.49 -4.22 -12.18
CA PHE A 56 5.26 -4.70 -11.58
C PHE A 56 4.03 -3.96 -12.09
N GLU A 57 2.91 -4.67 -12.10
CA GLU A 57 1.58 -4.15 -12.37
C GLU A 57 0.62 -4.65 -11.28
N THR A 58 -0.13 -3.74 -10.69
CA THR A 58 -1.11 -4.06 -9.66
C THR A 58 -2.48 -3.56 -10.06
N PHE A 59 -3.46 -4.44 -10.03
CA PHE A 59 -4.87 -4.16 -10.14
C PHE A 59 -5.52 -4.31 -8.77
N GLY A 60 -6.41 -3.38 -8.40
CA GLY A 60 -7.14 -3.43 -7.14
C GLY A 60 -8.61 -3.07 -7.30
N ALA A 61 -9.44 -3.68 -6.46
CA ALA A 61 -10.84 -3.32 -6.23
C ALA A 61 -11.10 -3.31 -4.73
N GLU A 62 -11.83 -2.31 -4.26
CA GLU A 62 -12.06 -2.09 -2.85
C GLU A 62 -13.50 -1.66 -2.60
N LEU A 63 -14.12 -2.23 -1.56
CA LEU A 63 -15.37 -1.77 -0.95
C LEU A 63 -14.99 -1.08 0.36
N TYR A 64 -15.50 0.13 0.59
CA TYR A 64 -15.21 0.86 1.80
C TYR A 64 -16.46 1.49 2.40
N GLY A 65 -16.37 1.79 3.70
CA GLY A 65 -17.41 2.47 4.42
C GLY A 65 -16.86 3.37 5.52
N TYR A 66 -17.61 4.43 5.80
CA TYR A 66 -17.32 5.36 6.89
C TYR A 66 -18.63 5.70 7.61
N TRP A 67 -18.67 5.43 8.89
CA TRP A 67 -19.86 5.62 9.72
C TRP A 67 -19.56 6.52 10.90
N SER A 68 -20.42 7.54 11.11
CA SER A 68 -20.33 8.50 12.22
C SER A 68 -21.56 8.38 13.11
N PRO A 69 -21.60 7.40 14.05
CA PRO A 69 -22.77 7.19 14.91
C PRO A 69 -23.04 8.34 15.88
N GLY A 70 -22.08 9.21 16.08
CA GLY A 70 -22.20 10.35 16.99
C GLY A 70 -21.06 11.35 16.83
N PRO A 71 -21.07 12.43 17.63
CA PRO A 71 -20.16 13.56 17.43
C PRO A 71 -18.69 13.26 17.79
N PHE A 72 -18.43 12.15 18.46
CA PHE A 72 -17.10 11.82 18.99
C PHE A 72 -16.50 10.56 18.37
N LEU A 73 -17.29 9.73 17.70
CA LEU A 73 -16.85 8.44 17.18
C LEU A 73 -17.08 8.37 15.68
N ASN A 74 -16.05 7.96 14.96
CA ASN A 74 -16.11 7.58 13.57
C ASN A 74 -15.52 6.19 13.39
N VAL A 75 -16.12 5.40 12.55
CA VAL A 75 -15.66 4.06 12.21
C VAL A 75 -15.48 3.97 10.71
N ALA A 76 -14.29 3.59 10.26
CA ALA A 76 -14.00 3.30 8.87
C ALA A 76 -13.70 1.82 8.70
N GLY A 77 -14.14 1.23 7.60
CA GLY A 77 -13.82 -0.14 7.25
C GLY A 77 -13.66 -0.31 5.76
N ASP A 78 -12.82 -1.25 5.37
CA ASP A 78 -12.58 -1.59 3.97
C ASP A 78 -12.34 -3.08 3.79
N ILE A 79 -12.71 -3.57 2.59
CA ILE A 79 -12.34 -4.88 2.10
C ILE A 79 -11.83 -4.70 0.68
N GLY A 80 -10.60 -5.14 0.41
CA GLY A 80 -9.95 -4.99 -0.88
C GLY A 80 -9.45 -6.32 -1.44
N TYR A 81 -9.45 -6.42 -2.76
CA TYR A 81 -8.76 -7.46 -3.51
C TYR A 81 -7.78 -6.81 -4.47
N TYR A 82 -6.54 -7.33 -4.49
CA TYR A 82 -5.48 -6.83 -5.34
C TYR A 82 -4.77 -7.98 -6.01
N ARG A 83 -4.46 -7.82 -7.29
CA ARG A 83 -3.61 -8.73 -8.05
C ARG A 83 -2.37 -7.98 -8.52
N ASN A 84 -1.22 -8.49 -8.14
CA ASN A 84 0.08 -7.97 -8.53
C ASN A 84 0.80 -8.99 -9.42
N ASN A 85 1.19 -8.57 -10.62
CA ASN A 85 2.08 -9.33 -11.50
C ASN A 85 3.43 -8.63 -11.49
N ALA A 86 4.50 -9.38 -11.29
CA ALA A 86 5.85 -8.83 -11.19
C ALA A 86 6.87 -9.69 -11.96
N ASP A 87 7.68 -9.00 -12.76
CA ASP A 87 8.79 -9.57 -13.51
C ASP A 87 10.09 -9.13 -12.86
N VAL A 88 10.79 -10.07 -12.27
CA VAL A 88 12.06 -9.82 -11.58
C VAL A 88 13.19 -10.33 -12.45
N THR A 89 14.15 -9.49 -12.75
CA THR A 89 15.39 -9.84 -13.43
C THR A 89 16.58 -9.44 -12.60
N GLN A 90 17.50 -10.36 -12.37
CA GLN A 90 18.72 -10.14 -11.63
C GLN A 90 19.94 -10.56 -12.47
N HIS A 91 20.91 -9.67 -12.59
CA HIS A 91 22.18 -9.96 -13.21
C HIS A 91 23.20 -10.24 -12.11
N LEU A 92 23.73 -11.44 -12.11
CA LEU A 92 24.72 -11.91 -11.18
C LEU A 92 26.11 -11.84 -11.84
N GLY A 93 26.99 -10.99 -11.33
CA GLY A 93 28.38 -10.91 -11.75
C GLY A 93 29.25 -11.79 -10.85
N GLY A 94 30.21 -12.52 -11.42
CA GLY A 94 31.15 -13.34 -10.66
C GLY A 94 32.36 -13.74 -11.49
N ALA A 95 33.32 -14.42 -10.89
CA ALA A 95 34.59 -14.85 -11.53
C ALA A 95 34.40 -15.81 -12.72
N GLY A 96 33.20 -16.34 -12.91
CA GLY A 96 32.87 -17.27 -14.03
C GLY A 96 32.00 -16.65 -15.13
N GLY A 97 31.73 -15.34 -15.12
CA GLY A 97 30.88 -14.65 -16.09
C GLY A 97 29.63 -14.05 -15.49
N PHE A 98 28.72 -13.52 -16.34
CA PHE A 98 27.45 -12.94 -15.95
C PHE A 98 26.32 -13.96 -16.21
N ALA A 99 25.62 -14.34 -15.16
CA ALA A 99 24.38 -15.12 -15.26
C ALA A 99 23.16 -14.21 -15.08
N LYS A 100 22.10 -14.48 -15.85
CA LYS A 100 20.83 -13.76 -15.74
C LYS A 100 19.81 -14.67 -15.06
N ALA A 101 19.40 -14.29 -13.84
CA ALA A 101 18.26 -14.91 -13.18
C ALA A 101 16.99 -14.10 -13.45
N SER A 102 15.87 -14.77 -13.71
CA SER A 102 14.57 -14.11 -13.88
C SER A 102 13.44 -14.95 -13.30
N ALA A 103 12.38 -14.28 -12.86
CA ALA A 103 11.16 -14.91 -12.37
C ALA A 103 9.96 -14.03 -12.67
N ASP A 104 8.90 -14.65 -13.16
CA ASP A 104 7.60 -14.02 -13.41
C ASP A 104 6.66 -14.49 -12.29
N THR A 105 6.15 -13.59 -11.47
CA THR A 105 5.34 -13.91 -10.30
C THR A 105 3.99 -13.26 -10.36
N SER A 106 2.95 -13.95 -9.89
CA SER A 106 1.62 -13.42 -9.68
C SER A 106 1.24 -13.59 -8.22
N THR A 107 0.76 -12.53 -7.60
CA THR A 107 0.36 -12.51 -6.20
C THR A 107 -1.03 -11.93 -6.09
N ASN A 108 -1.92 -12.65 -5.42
CA ASN A 108 -3.26 -12.20 -5.07
C ASN A 108 -3.26 -11.80 -3.59
N MET A 109 -3.86 -10.66 -3.28
CA MET A 109 -3.93 -10.16 -1.92
C MET A 109 -5.37 -9.77 -1.59
N ILE A 110 -5.84 -10.24 -0.44
CA ILE A 110 -7.11 -9.83 0.15
C ILE A 110 -6.79 -9.03 1.40
N THR A 111 -7.40 -7.87 1.55
CA THR A 111 -7.29 -7.04 2.74
C THR A 111 -8.66 -6.83 3.36
N ALA A 112 -8.72 -6.78 4.68
CA ALA A 112 -9.88 -6.32 5.40
C ALA A 112 -9.41 -5.47 6.58
N ALA A 113 -9.97 -4.29 6.75
CA ALA A 113 -9.61 -3.41 7.86
C ALA A 113 -10.84 -2.76 8.49
N ILE A 114 -10.73 -2.51 9.78
CA ILE A 114 -11.64 -1.65 10.52
C ILE A 114 -10.81 -0.74 11.41
N ARG A 115 -11.19 0.53 11.46
CA ARG A 115 -10.56 1.55 12.28
C ARG A 115 -11.61 2.41 12.95
N ALA A 116 -11.47 2.60 14.25
CA ALA A 116 -12.23 3.58 15.02
C ALA A 116 -11.36 4.81 15.29
N GLU A 117 -11.92 5.98 15.16
CA GLU A 117 -11.30 7.26 15.49
C GLU A 117 -12.25 8.13 16.30
N SER A 118 -11.69 8.93 17.20
CA SER A 118 -12.44 9.92 17.98
C SER A 118 -11.88 11.31 17.70
N THR A 119 -12.74 12.32 17.73
CA THR A 119 -12.30 13.71 17.56
C THR A 119 -12.46 14.48 18.87
N ILE A 120 -11.33 14.81 19.48
CA ILE A 120 -11.25 15.66 20.67
C ILE A 120 -11.01 17.09 20.20
N LYS A 121 -12.01 17.92 20.28
CA LYS A 121 -11.93 19.34 19.89
C LYS A 121 -11.20 20.12 20.97
N THR A 122 -10.12 20.77 20.62
CA THR A 122 -9.44 21.74 21.48
C THR A 122 -9.50 23.13 20.84
N ARG A 123 -9.01 24.14 21.54
CA ARG A 123 -9.08 25.53 21.10
C ARG A 123 -8.29 25.82 19.81
N LEU A 124 -7.21 25.12 19.57
CA LEU A 124 -6.27 25.38 18.47
C LEU A 124 -6.21 24.24 17.46
N VAL A 125 -6.30 23.00 17.94
CA VAL A 125 -6.08 21.80 17.14
C VAL A 125 -7.05 20.71 17.59
N ASN A 126 -7.65 20.00 16.65
CA ASN A 126 -8.41 18.78 16.95
C ASN A 126 -7.43 17.62 17.08
N ILE A 127 -7.52 16.87 18.16
CA ILE A 127 -6.74 15.65 18.40
C ILE A 127 -7.61 14.46 17.99
N VAL A 128 -7.06 13.58 17.16
CA VAL A 128 -7.81 12.45 16.58
C VAL A 128 -7.07 11.14 16.89
N PRO A 129 -7.24 10.61 18.13
CA PRO A 129 -6.75 9.27 18.43
C PRO A 129 -7.49 8.23 17.57
N HIS A 130 -6.79 7.23 17.10
CA HIS A 130 -7.37 6.15 16.32
C HIS A 130 -6.72 4.81 16.65
N ALA A 131 -7.52 3.76 16.53
CA ALA A 131 -7.10 2.38 16.68
C ALA A 131 -7.82 1.53 15.64
N GLY A 132 -7.18 0.43 15.22
CA GLY A 132 -7.79 -0.44 14.23
C GLY A 132 -7.20 -1.84 14.24
N VAL A 133 -7.76 -2.66 13.38
CA VAL A 133 -7.20 -3.96 13.00
C VAL A 133 -7.24 -4.08 11.49
N ARG A 134 -6.18 -4.62 10.91
CA ARG A 134 -6.08 -4.94 9.49
C ARG A 134 -5.62 -6.38 9.33
N TYR A 135 -6.35 -7.12 8.54
CA TYR A 135 -5.99 -8.46 8.10
C TYR A 135 -5.54 -8.41 6.64
N ILE A 136 -4.45 -9.07 6.33
CA ILE A 136 -3.89 -9.18 4.98
C ILE A 136 -3.63 -10.64 4.71
N LEU A 137 -4.25 -11.18 3.67
CA LEU A 137 -3.99 -12.52 3.13
C LEU A 137 -3.32 -12.37 1.78
N THR A 138 -2.12 -12.90 1.64
CA THR A 138 -1.35 -12.87 0.41
C THR A 138 -1.12 -14.29 -0.08
N ASN A 139 -1.49 -14.55 -1.33
CA ASN A 139 -1.26 -15.82 -2.01
C ASN A 139 -0.41 -15.57 -3.26
N THR A 140 0.78 -16.15 -3.28
CA THR A 140 1.67 -16.11 -4.44
C THR A 140 1.53 -17.41 -5.20
N ASP A 141 1.25 -17.30 -6.50
CA ASP A 141 1.10 -18.44 -7.38
C ASP A 141 2.45 -19.16 -7.57
N ARG A 142 2.38 -20.42 -8.02
CA ARG A 142 3.59 -21.18 -8.39
C ARG A 142 4.31 -20.46 -9.53
N TYR A 143 5.62 -20.31 -9.41
CA TYR A 143 6.46 -19.76 -10.47
C TYR A 143 7.77 -20.51 -10.65
N TYR A 144 8.43 -20.28 -11.78
CA TYR A 144 9.74 -20.85 -12.06
C TYR A 144 10.78 -19.75 -12.12
N SER A 145 11.83 -19.90 -11.33
CA SER A 145 13.06 -19.12 -11.51
C SER A 145 13.84 -19.70 -12.69
N LYS A 146 14.22 -18.81 -13.59
CA LYS A 146 14.98 -19.14 -14.81
C LYS A 146 16.41 -18.66 -14.63
N LEU A 147 17.38 -19.44 -15.08
CA LEU A 147 18.78 -19.06 -15.17
C LEU A 147 19.17 -19.11 -16.65
N ASP A 148 19.63 -17.98 -17.19
CA ASP A 148 19.95 -17.81 -18.61
C ASP A 148 18.83 -18.31 -19.56
N GLY A 149 17.57 -18.08 -19.16
CA GLY A 149 16.38 -18.45 -19.91
C GLY A 149 15.88 -19.89 -19.69
N GLN A 150 16.65 -20.75 -19.04
CA GLN A 150 16.25 -22.12 -18.72
C GLN A 150 15.61 -22.19 -17.32
N LYS A 151 14.55 -23.00 -17.17
CA LYS A 151 13.94 -23.25 -15.87
C LYS A 151 14.95 -23.93 -14.93
N ALA A 152 15.33 -23.23 -13.86
CA ALA A 152 16.29 -23.70 -12.89
C ALA A 152 15.62 -24.23 -11.61
N PHE A 153 14.71 -23.43 -11.03
CA PHE A 153 14.04 -23.76 -9.78
C PHE A 153 12.54 -23.56 -9.90
N LYS A 154 11.81 -24.51 -9.34
CA LYS A 154 10.36 -24.43 -9.15
C LYS A 154 10.10 -23.88 -7.76
N ASN A 155 9.29 -22.83 -7.67
CA ASN A 155 8.81 -22.28 -6.42
C ASN A 155 7.34 -22.65 -6.27
N ASP A 156 7.01 -23.34 -5.19
CA ASP A 156 5.63 -23.76 -4.92
C ASP A 156 4.79 -22.57 -4.43
N PRO A 157 3.46 -22.65 -4.56
CA PRO A 157 2.56 -21.60 -4.08
C PRO A 157 2.78 -21.33 -2.59
N HIS A 158 2.73 -20.08 -2.22
CA HIS A 158 2.91 -19.66 -0.84
C HIS A 158 1.80 -18.74 -0.40
N THR A 159 1.22 -19.02 0.78
CA THR A 159 0.19 -18.20 1.39
C THR A 159 0.70 -17.65 2.71
N THR A 160 0.58 -16.35 2.89
CA THR A 160 0.94 -15.66 4.13
C THR A 160 -0.26 -14.87 4.64
N SER A 161 -0.53 -14.95 5.93
CA SER A 161 -1.51 -14.11 6.59
C SER A 161 -0.82 -13.19 7.61
N THR A 162 -1.27 -11.95 7.67
CA THR A 162 -0.74 -10.94 8.59
C THR A 162 -1.89 -10.21 9.26
N ILE A 163 -1.80 -10.04 10.57
CA ILE A 163 -2.71 -9.19 11.33
C ILE A 163 -1.90 -8.02 11.86
N GLN A 164 -2.41 -6.80 11.65
CA GLN A 164 -1.82 -5.56 12.12
C GLN A 164 -2.79 -4.84 13.04
N PHE A 165 -2.28 -4.20 14.08
CA PHE A 165 -3.04 -3.38 15.03
C PHE A 165 -2.53 -1.94 14.98
N PRO A 166 -2.93 -1.15 13.98
CA PRO A 166 -2.51 0.24 13.88
C PRO A 166 -3.10 1.06 15.04
N LEU A 167 -2.22 1.71 15.78
CA LEU A 167 -2.54 2.67 16.83
C LEU A 167 -1.90 4.00 16.48
N GLY A 168 -2.62 5.10 16.66
CA GLY A 168 -2.04 6.39 16.34
C GLY A 168 -2.85 7.57 16.83
N VAL A 169 -2.30 8.75 16.57
CA VAL A 169 -2.94 10.01 16.86
C VAL A 169 -2.74 10.97 15.69
N GLY A 170 -3.84 11.59 15.27
CA GLY A 170 -3.86 12.66 14.29
C GLY A 170 -4.04 14.01 14.94
N PHE A 171 -3.51 15.04 14.32
CA PHE A 171 -3.73 16.44 14.67
C PHE A 171 -4.29 17.16 13.46
N ARG A 172 -5.43 17.82 13.60
CA ARG A 172 -6.10 18.59 12.53
C ARG A 172 -6.37 19.99 13.01
N ALA A 173 -6.01 21.00 12.22
CA ALA A 173 -6.38 22.38 12.48
C ALA A 173 -7.24 22.91 11.33
N ASP A 174 -8.26 23.70 11.66
CA ASP A 174 -9.05 24.45 10.69
C ASP A 174 -8.64 25.92 10.80
N LEU A 175 -7.91 26.42 9.83
CA LEU A 175 -7.41 27.78 9.77
C LEU A 175 -8.15 28.55 8.68
N ILE A 176 -8.72 29.69 9.04
CA ILE A 176 -9.31 30.62 8.09
C ILE A 176 -8.40 31.84 8.01
N THR A 177 -7.84 32.09 6.82
CA THR A 177 -6.99 33.26 6.59
C THR A 177 -7.84 34.52 6.41
N LYS A 178 -7.25 35.70 6.60
CA LYS A 178 -7.92 36.99 6.37
C LYS A 178 -8.46 37.14 4.93
N GLY A 179 -7.92 36.39 3.97
CA GLY A 179 -8.39 36.37 2.58
C GLY A 179 -9.47 35.31 2.31
N GLY A 180 -10.07 34.70 3.31
CA GLY A 180 -11.15 33.72 3.16
C GLY A 180 -10.69 32.30 2.78
N TRP A 181 -9.41 32.05 2.67
CA TRP A 181 -8.88 30.71 2.41
C TRP A 181 -9.05 29.80 3.63
N LYS A 182 -9.55 28.59 3.38
CA LYS A 182 -9.64 27.53 4.40
C LYS A 182 -8.44 26.61 4.26
N LEU A 183 -7.55 26.61 5.24
CA LEU A 183 -6.40 25.71 5.32
C LEU A 183 -6.70 24.65 6.38
N ARG A 184 -6.50 23.39 6.01
CA ARG A 184 -6.71 22.24 6.90
C ARG A 184 -5.43 21.41 7.00
N PRO A 185 -4.38 21.91 7.65
CA PRO A 185 -3.19 21.11 7.90
C PRO A 185 -3.56 19.91 8.79
N HIS A 186 -2.99 18.76 8.45
CA HIS A 186 -3.11 17.56 9.26
C HIS A 186 -1.76 16.87 9.37
N LEU A 187 -1.48 16.33 10.55
CA LEU A 187 -0.34 15.48 10.85
C LEU A 187 -0.89 14.18 11.44
N ASN A 188 -0.39 13.06 10.98
CA ASN A 188 -0.78 11.76 11.50
C ASN A 188 0.46 10.95 11.84
N THR A 189 0.47 10.29 12.98
CA THR A 189 1.51 9.35 13.39
C THR A 189 0.87 8.08 13.89
N SER A 190 1.44 6.94 13.50
CA SER A 190 0.96 5.61 13.89
C SER A 190 2.13 4.64 14.02
N VAL A 191 1.95 3.62 14.83
CA VAL A 191 2.81 2.45 14.98
C VAL A 191 2.04 1.20 14.65
#